data_9dc225570d3ec7728549819549449897
#
_entry.id   9dc225570d3ec7728549819549449897
#
_cell.length_a   1.000
_cell.length_b   1.000
_cell.length_c   1.000
_cell.angle_alpha   90.00
_cell.angle_beta   90.00
_cell.angle_gamma   90.00
#
_symmetry.space_group_name_H-M   'P 1'
#
loop_
_entity.id
_entity.type
_entity.pdbx_description
1 polymer ?
#
loop_
_entity_poly.entity_id
_entity_poly.type
_entity_poly.pdbx_seq_one_letter_code
_entity_poly.pdbx_strand_id
1 'polypeptide(L)'
;MRIFVINCESSEDRWKHYSDDKYERWLGTHWKELNENDIRFKKMVSYYNINPDEHKAKVGCLVSHLNLWRYLVSNKLNNILILEDDAVPVQDIPENLPDDGITYLGGLSWNLKTMDGAKKISFEPGIHLIKDFKILMTMSYHIPKWELAKELLDYVESQNRFRAIDIMMTKSESKFYISYPASFEERGDASLIRSTKKKRSDKYYCWI
;
A
#
# COMPACT_ATOMS: atom_id res chain seq x y z
N MET A 1 -14.63 11.73 -3.68
CA MET A 1 -13.63 10.65 -3.48
C MET A 1 -14.25 9.57 -2.62
N ARG A 2 -14.18 8.28 -3.03
CA ARG A 2 -14.55 7.14 -2.18
C ARG A 2 -13.30 6.63 -1.47
N ILE A 3 -13.45 6.14 -0.24
CA ILE A 3 -12.32 5.71 0.59
C ILE A 3 -12.55 4.25 0.99
N PHE A 4 -11.75 3.35 0.43
CA PHE A 4 -11.74 1.95 0.83
C PHE A 4 -10.65 1.70 1.88
N VAL A 5 -11.02 1.01 2.96
CA VAL A 5 -10.09 0.55 3.99
C VAL A 5 -9.97 -0.97 3.89
N ILE A 6 -8.79 -1.44 3.55
CA ILE A 6 -8.47 -2.88 3.52
C ILE A 6 -8.29 -3.33 4.97
N ASN A 7 -9.21 -4.17 5.45
CA ASN A 7 -9.20 -4.68 6.80
C ASN A 7 -9.59 -6.16 6.81
N CYS A 8 -8.79 -7.00 7.46
CA CYS A 8 -9.12 -8.41 7.64
C CYS A 8 -10.21 -8.59 8.69
N GLU A 9 -11.08 -9.57 8.51
CA GLU A 9 -12.15 -9.88 9.46
C GLU A 9 -11.60 -10.15 10.88
N SER A 10 -10.43 -10.78 10.96
CA SER A 10 -9.72 -11.03 12.22
C SER A 10 -9.19 -9.76 12.93
N SER A 11 -9.31 -8.58 12.33
CA SER A 11 -8.84 -7.28 12.84
C SER A 11 -9.99 -6.30 13.04
N GLU A 12 -11.11 -6.78 13.58
CA GLU A 12 -12.32 -5.99 13.85
C GLU A 12 -12.07 -4.80 14.79
N ASP A 13 -11.15 -4.93 15.72
CA ASP A 13 -10.71 -3.87 16.62
C ASP A 13 -10.12 -2.67 15.87
N ARG A 14 -9.42 -2.91 14.77
CA ARG A 14 -8.89 -1.86 13.90
C ARG A 14 -9.97 -1.20 13.07
N TRP A 15 -10.96 -1.97 12.60
CA TRP A 15 -12.08 -1.43 11.85
C TRP A 15 -12.87 -0.39 12.66
N LYS A 16 -12.98 -0.53 13.96
CA LYS A 16 -13.67 0.43 14.85
C LYS A 16 -13.15 1.87 14.76
N HIS A 17 -11.91 2.07 14.28
CA HIS A 17 -11.35 3.40 14.08
C HIS A 17 -11.86 4.09 12.81
N TYR A 18 -12.58 3.38 11.95
CA TYR A 18 -13.15 3.85 10.68
C TYR A 18 -14.68 3.86 10.72
N SER A 19 -15.26 4.28 11.86
CA SER A 19 -16.72 4.28 12.09
C SER A 19 -17.48 5.37 11.34
N ASP A 20 -16.79 6.30 10.69
CA ASP A 20 -17.40 7.36 9.88
C ASP A 20 -17.89 6.77 8.55
N ASP A 21 -19.11 7.15 8.11
CA ASP A 21 -19.75 6.66 6.87
C ASP A 21 -18.97 6.97 5.58
N LYS A 22 -17.97 7.82 5.64
CA LYS A 22 -17.06 8.08 4.51
C LYS A 22 -16.14 6.90 4.19
N TYR A 23 -15.94 5.98 5.13
CA TYR A 23 -15.07 4.82 4.95
C TYR A 23 -15.87 3.58 4.54
N GLU A 24 -15.43 2.94 3.48
CA GLU A 24 -16.00 1.69 2.99
C GLU A 24 -15.04 0.54 3.33
N ARG A 25 -15.52 -0.43 4.12
CA ARG A 25 -14.72 -1.61 4.46
C ARG A 25 -14.54 -2.50 3.24
N TRP A 26 -13.28 -2.76 2.88
CA TRP A 26 -12.90 -3.79 1.94
C TRP A 26 -12.34 -4.99 2.72
N LEU A 27 -13.00 -6.14 2.64
CA LEU A 27 -12.52 -7.34 3.33
C LEU A 27 -11.21 -7.81 2.70
N GLY A 28 -10.14 -7.66 3.47
CA GLY A 28 -8.83 -8.12 3.11
C GLY A 28 -8.74 -9.65 3.21
N THR A 29 -7.94 -10.25 2.34
CA THR A 29 -7.67 -11.69 2.38
C THR A 29 -6.70 -12.01 3.50
N HIS A 30 -7.16 -12.75 4.51
CA HIS A 30 -6.27 -13.25 5.54
C HIS A 30 -5.43 -14.41 4.98
N TRP A 31 -4.14 -14.44 5.29
CA TRP A 31 -3.24 -15.47 4.74
C TRP A 31 -3.66 -16.93 5.04
N LYS A 32 -4.39 -17.17 6.13
CA LYS A 32 -4.94 -18.49 6.49
C LYS A 32 -6.02 -18.97 5.53
N GLU A 33 -6.64 -18.07 4.78
CA GLU A 33 -7.64 -18.36 3.75
C GLU A 33 -7.00 -18.69 2.39
N LEU A 34 -5.69 -18.45 2.27
CA LEU A 34 -4.98 -18.70 1.03
C LEU A 34 -4.75 -20.19 0.83
N ASN A 35 -5.12 -20.67 -0.34
CA ASN A 35 -4.78 -22.01 -0.78
C ASN A 35 -3.26 -22.06 -1.05
N GLU A 36 -2.55 -22.96 -0.38
CA GLU A 36 -1.09 -23.16 -0.59
C GLU A 36 -0.74 -23.58 -2.03
N ASN A 37 -1.71 -24.06 -2.79
CA ASN A 37 -1.59 -24.34 -4.21
C ASN A 37 -1.78 -23.12 -5.11
N ASP A 38 -2.23 -21.98 -4.57
CA ASP A 38 -2.35 -20.75 -5.35
C ASP A 38 -0.99 -20.38 -5.95
N ILE A 39 -1.01 -20.10 -7.26
CA ILE A 39 0.21 -19.75 -7.99
C ILE A 39 0.88 -18.49 -7.42
N ARG A 40 0.11 -17.54 -6.88
CA ARG A 40 0.62 -16.31 -6.26
C ARG A 40 1.40 -16.62 -5.00
N PHE A 41 0.89 -17.54 -4.18
CA PHE A 41 1.59 -18.01 -2.98
C PHE A 41 2.92 -18.67 -3.35
N LYS A 42 2.90 -19.65 -4.26
CA LYS A 42 4.11 -20.35 -4.72
C LYS A 42 5.14 -19.41 -5.33
N LYS A 43 4.72 -18.48 -6.18
CA LYS A 43 5.60 -17.50 -6.82
C LYS A 43 6.26 -16.55 -5.81
N MET A 44 5.56 -16.12 -4.75
CA MET A 44 6.13 -15.25 -3.73
C MET A 44 7.09 -16.01 -2.82
N VAL A 45 6.70 -17.18 -2.34
CA VAL A 45 7.53 -18.01 -1.46
C VAL A 45 8.84 -18.38 -2.15
N SER A 46 8.79 -18.83 -3.41
CA SER A 46 9.99 -19.19 -4.17
C SER A 46 10.94 -18.02 -4.40
N TYR A 47 10.40 -16.78 -4.47
CA TYR A 47 11.22 -15.59 -4.64
C TYR A 47 12.07 -15.27 -3.41
N TYR A 48 11.50 -15.40 -2.24
CA TYR A 48 12.19 -15.04 -0.99
C TYR A 48 13.12 -16.15 -0.48
N ASN A 49 12.96 -17.38 -0.97
CA ASN A 49 13.68 -18.57 -0.49
C ASN A 49 13.67 -18.69 1.05
N ILE A 50 12.52 -18.41 1.65
CA ILE A 50 12.34 -18.31 3.09
C ILE A 50 11.20 -19.22 3.52
N ASN A 51 11.13 -19.49 4.83
CA ASN A 51 10.02 -20.22 5.42
C ASN A 51 8.68 -19.63 4.95
N PRO A 52 7.80 -20.43 4.36
CA PRO A 52 6.51 -19.98 3.85
C PRO A 52 5.68 -19.20 4.89
N ASP A 53 5.77 -19.55 6.16
CA ASP A 53 4.98 -18.92 7.22
C ASP A 53 5.37 -17.47 7.48
N GLU A 54 6.63 -17.09 7.25
CA GLU A 54 7.08 -15.72 7.43
C GLU A 54 6.53 -14.73 6.38
N HIS A 55 6.10 -15.24 5.22
CA HIS A 55 5.65 -14.41 4.11
C HIS A 55 4.17 -14.56 3.77
N LYS A 56 3.44 -15.45 4.44
CA LYS A 56 2.00 -15.65 4.22
C LYS A 56 1.23 -14.32 4.34
N ALA A 57 1.55 -13.51 5.34
CA ALA A 57 0.90 -12.21 5.52
C ALA A 57 1.17 -11.23 4.36
N LYS A 58 2.37 -11.25 3.77
CA LYS A 58 2.67 -10.44 2.57
C LYS A 58 1.87 -10.89 1.35
N VAL A 59 1.61 -12.20 1.23
CA VAL A 59 0.76 -12.73 0.17
C VAL A 59 -0.70 -12.30 0.41
N GLY A 60 -1.18 -12.35 1.65
CA GLY A 60 -2.51 -11.86 2.00
C GLY A 60 -2.69 -10.38 1.63
N CYS A 61 -1.73 -9.54 2.00
CA CYS A 61 -1.70 -8.13 1.63
C CYS A 61 -1.72 -7.95 0.10
N LEU A 62 -0.83 -8.62 -0.65
CA LEU A 62 -0.82 -8.58 -2.12
C LEU A 62 -2.19 -8.96 -2.70
N VAL A 63 -2.77 -10.08 -2.26
CA VAL A 63 -4.06 -10.56 -2.78
C VAL A 63 -5.19 -9.57 -2.47
N SER A 64 -5.18 -8.97 -1.28
CA SER A 64 -6.17 -7.96 -0.89
C SER A 64 -6.18 -6.75 -1.84
N HIS A 65 -4.99 -6.20 -2.14
CA HIS A 65 -4.86 -5.10 -3.10
C HIS A 65 -5.25 -5.51 -4.51
N LEU A 66 -4.81 -6.67 -5.00
CA LEU A 66 -5.19 -7.17 -6.33
C LEU A 66 -6.70 -7.35 -6.47
N ASN A 67 -7.37 -7.89 -5.45
CA ASN A 67 -8.81 -8.07 -5.47
C ASN A 67 -9.55 -6.72 -5.48
N LEU A 68 -9.07 -5.73 -4.71
CA LEU A 68 -9.62 -4.38 -4.75
C LEU A 68 -9.40 -3.73 -6.12
N TRP A 69 -8.20 -3.82 -6.69
CA TRP A 69 -7.95 -3.26 -8.05
C TRP A 69 -8.83 -3.91 -9.12
N ARG A 70 -9.04 -5.24 -9.08
CA ARG A 70 -10.00 -5.92 -9.96
C ARG A 70 -11.41 -5.37 -9.81
N TYR A 71 -11.84 -5.11 -8.58
CA TYR A 71 -13.13 -4.49 -8.30
C TYR A 71 -13.22 -3.08 -8.89
N LEU A 72 -12.17 -2.24 -8.71
CA LEU A 72 -12.11 -0.91 -9.30
C LEU A 72 -12.22 -0.96 -10.82
N VAL A 73 -11.46 -1.85 -11.46
CA VAL A 73 -11.46 -2.03 -12.91
C VAL A 73 -12.81 -2.53 -13.43
N SER A 74 -13.37 -3.56 -12.80
CA SER A 74 -14.65 -4.16 -13.23
C SER A 74 -15.82 -3.19 -13.12
N ASN A 75 -15.77 -2.26 -12.15
CA ASN A 75 -16.83 -1.28 -11.93
C ASN A 75 -16.46 0.12 -12.46
N LYS A 76 -15.31 0.29 -13.12
CA LYS A 76 -14.80 1.56 -13.67
C LYS A 76 -14.84 2.70 -12.65
N LEU A 77 -14.39 2.42 -11.43
CA LEU A 77 -14.42 3.38 -10.33
C LEU A 77 -13.23 4.35 -10.40
N ASN A 78 -13.53 5.62 -10.32
CA ASN A 78 -12.55 6.70 -10.34
C ASN A 78 -12.49 7.41 -8.98
N ASN A 79 -11.40 8.15 -8.75
CA ASN A 79 -11.19 8.98 -7.57
C ASN A 79 -11.29 8.17 -6.28
N ILE A 80 -10.43 7.17 -6.14
CA ILE A 80 -10.43 6.19 -5.06
C ILE A 80 -9.20 6.38 -4.17
N LEU A 81 -9.43 6.55 -2.89
CA LEU A 81 -8.41 6.44 -1.85
C LEU A 81 -8.44 5.03 -1.26
N ILE A 82 -7.29 4.39 -1.20
CA ILE A 82 -7.10 3.08 -0.58
C ILE A 82 -6.26 3.26 0.67
N LEU A 83 -6.76 2.76 1.79
CA LEU A 83 -6.08 2.73 3.09
C LEU A 83 -5.88 1.28 3.55
N GLU A 84 -4.78 1.00 4.23
CA GLU A 84 -4.66 -0.18 5.10
C GLU A 84 -5.23 0.15 6.48
N ASP A 85 -5.63 -0.84 7.24
CA ASP A 85 -6.35 -0.66 8.52
C ASP A 85 -5.50 -0.10 9.67
N ASP A 86 -4.21 0.13 9.42
CA ASP A 86 -3.27 0.80 10.31
C ASP A 86 -2.95 2.25 9.90
N ALA A 87 -3.57 2.76 8.85
CA ALA A 87 -3.43 4.15 8.44
C ALA A 87 -4.21 5.09 9.39
N VAL A 88 -3.55 6.07 9.96
CA VAL A 88 -4.17 7.09 10.83
C VAL A 88 -4.13 8.43 10.15
N PRO A 89 -5.28 9.13 9.99
CA PRO A 89 -5.26 10.48 9.45
C PRO A 89 -4.57 11.44 10.42
N VAL A 90 -3.63 12.24 9.92
CA VAL A 90 -2.88 13.25 10.70
C VAL A 90 -3.09 14.66 10.18
N GLN A 91 -3.55 14.79 8.93
CA GLN A 91 -3.97 16.05 8.34
C GLN A 91 -4.95 15.82 7.18
N ASP A 92 -5.52 16.91 6.67
CA ASP A 92 -6.44 16.87 5.56
C ASP A 92 -5.78 16.33 4.28
N ILE A 93 -6.60 15.66 3.46
CA ILE A 93 -6.18 15.21 2.14
C ILE A 93 -6.17 16.43 1.21
N PRO A 94 -5.10 16.65 0.42
CA PRO A 94 -5.05 17.74 -0.54
C PRO A 94 -6.21 17.68 -1.54
N GLU A 95 -6.84 18.83 -1.81
CA GLU A 95 -7.99 18.91 -2.73
C GLU A 95 -7.61 18.59 -4.19
N ASN A 96 -6.41 18.99 -4.60
CA ASN A 96 -5.94 18.90 -5.99
C ASN A 96 -4.89 17.79 -6.15
N LEU A 97 -5.34 16.53 -6.12
CA LEU A 97 -4.47 15.40 -6.42
C LEU A 97 -4.30 15.24 -7.95
N PRO A 98 -3.09 14.86 -8.44
CA PRO A 98 -2.86 14.58 -9.86
C PRO A 98 -3.79 13.51 -10.39
N ASP A 99 -4.24 13.67 -11.64
CA ASP A 99 -5.15 12.75 -12.30
C ASP A 99 -4.46 11.82 -13.31
N ASP A 100 -3.13 11.97 -13.49
CA ASP A 100 -2.30 11.21 -14.43
C ASP A 100 -1.32 10.25 -13.75
N GLY A 101 -1.49 10.01 -12.45
CA GLY A 101 -0.66 9.10 -11.67
C GLY A 101 -1.22 8.79 -10.30
N ILE A 102 -0.58 7.87 -9.61
CA ILE A 102 -0.96 7.40 -8.28
C ILE A 102 -0.29 8.28 -7.23
N THR A 103 -1.04 8.80 -6.26
CA THR A 103 -0.49 9.67 -5.22
C THR A 103 -0.45 8.94 -3.88
N TYR A 104 0.74 8.77 -3.33
CA TYR A 104 0.90 8.33 -1.94
C TYR A 104 0.61 9.48 -0.99
N LEU A 105 -0.23 9.20 0.01
CA LEU A 105 -0.61 10.15 1.06
C LEU A 105 0.03 9.80 2.41
N GLY A 106 0.85 8.78 2.43
CA GLY A 106 1.67 8.31 3.54
C GLY A 106 2.49 7.10 3.12
N GLY A 107 3.53 6.77 3.87
CA GLY A 107 4.41 5.65 3.58
C GLY A 107 5.88 5.95 3.94
N LEU A 108 6.80 5.15 3.43
CA LEU A 108 8.24 5.30 3.62
C LEU A 108 8.92 5.60 2.29
N SER A 109 9.74 6.63 2.24
CA SER A 109 10.62 6.84 1.10
C SER A 109 11.87 5.97 1.22
N TRP A 110 12.35 5.44 0.10
CA TRP A 110 13.56 4.65 0.01
C TRP A 110 14.45 5.19 -1.10
N ASN A 111 15.66 5.60 -0.74
CA ASN A 111 16.62 6.06 -1.74
C ASN A 111 17.26 4.87 -2.45
N LEU A 112 17.10 4.81 -3.77
CA LEU A 112 17.61 3.73 -4.61
C LEU A 112 19.12 3.74 -4.82
N LYS A 113 19.76 4.92 -4.70
CA LYS A 113 21.17 5.07 -5.04
C LYS A 113 22.11 4.64 -3.92
N THR A 114 21.69 4.80 -2.67
CA THR A 114 22.58 4.56 -1.53
C THR A 114 22.34 3.24 -0.84
N MET A 115 21.16 2.57 -1.07
CA MET A 115 20.68 1.40 -0.32
C MET A 115 20.72 1.63 1.21
N ASP A 116 21.14 2.78 1.64
CA ASP A 116 21.13 3.21 3.03
C ASP A 116 19.73 3.63 3.40
N GLY A 117 19.26 3.15 4.52
CA GLY A 117 17.93 3.45 5.03
C GLY A 117 17.61 4.93 4.92
N ALA A 118 16.40 5.18 4.53
CA ALA A 118 15.75 6.45 4.26
C ALA A 118 16.49 7.69 4.76
N LYS A 119 17.17 8.40 3.87
CA LYS A 119 17.47 9.80 4.14
C LYS A 119 16.14 10.54 4.23
N LYS A 120 15.97 11.36 5.25
CA LYS A 120 14.87 12.33 5.29
C LYS A 120 14.91 13.10 3.98
N ILE A 121 13.91 12.90 3.13
CA ILE A 121 13.72 13.72 1.94
C ILE A 121 12.83 14.85 2.43
N SER A 122 13.40 16.04 2.54
CA SER A 122 12.63 17.24 2.84
C SER A 122 12.09 17.79 1.52
N PHE A 123 10.81 18.04 1.47
CA PHE A 123 10.13 18.72 0.38
C PHE A 123 9.49 20.01 0.90
N GLU A 124 9.31 20.98 0.03
CA GLU A 124 8.31 22.02 0.30
C GLU A 124 6.91 21.39 0.36
N PRO A 125 5.98 21.94 1.17
CA PRO A 125 4.61 21.43 1.19
C PRO A 125 3.99 21.39 -0.20
N GLY A 126 3.33 20.27 -0.55
CA GLY A 126 2.69 20.10 -1.85
C GLY A 126 2.75 18.68 -2.38
N ILE A 127 2.45 18.54 -3.67
CA ILE A 127 2.46 17.27 -4.39
C ILE A 127 3.71 17.20 -5.27
N HIS A 128 4.48 16.13 -5.15
CA HIS A 128 5.76 15.96 -5.83
C HIS A 128 5.80 14.67 -6.65
N LEU A 129 6.22 14.79 -7.92
CA LEU A 129 6.48 13.62 -8.76
C LEU A 129 7.72 12.85 -8.26
N ILE A 130 7.56 11.54 -8.08
CA ILE A 130 8.64 10.65 -7.66
C ILE A 130 9.54 10.33 -8.86
N LYS A 131 10.83 10.65 -8.77
CA LYS A 131 11.81 10.39 -9.83
C LYS A 131 12.97 9.50 -9.36
N ASP A 132 13.55 9.79 -8.20
CA ASP A 132 14.84 9.23 -7.76
C ASP A 132 14.73 8.33 -6.51
N PHE A 133 13.54 8.06 -6.04
CA PHE A 133 13.30 7.25 -4.85
C PHE A 133 12.06 6.37 -5.03
N LYS A 134 11.84 5.46 -4.11
CA LYS A 134 10.66 4.60 -4.07
C LYS A 134 9.89 4.85 -2.81
N ILE A 135 8.57 4.67 -2.89
CA ILE A 135 7.74 4.60 -1.71
C ILE A 135 7.53 3.14 -1.38
N LEU A 136 7.80 2.80 -0.14
CA LEU A 136 7.44 1.52 0.46
C LEU A 136 6.25 1.73 1.39
N MET A 137 5.50 0.68 1.61
CA MET A 137 4.20 0.65 2.28
C MET A 137 3.06 1.19 1.41
N THR A 138 2.05 0.38 1.32
CA THR A 138 0.80 0.68 0.62
C THR A 138 -0.28 1.21 1.58
N MET A 139 0.17 1.79 2.69
CA MET A 139 -0.67 2.24 3.79
C MET A 139 -1.77 3.21 3.36
N SER A 140 -1.43 4.15 2.44
CA SER A 140 -2.39 5.12 1.93
C SER A 140 -1.98 5.61 0.55
N TYR A 141 -2.84 5.40 -0.45
CA TYR A 141 -2.60 5.90 -1.80
C TYR A 141 -3.90 6.15 -2.56
N HIS A 142 -3.88 7.18 -3.40
CA HIS A 142 -5.00 7.60 -4.24
C HIS A 142 -4.81 7.12 -5.68
N ILE A 143 -5.85 6.53 -6.25
CA ILE A 143 -5.96 6.16 -7.65
C ILE A 143 -7.03 7.05 -8.30
N PRO A 144 -6.66 8.01 -9.18
CA PRO A 144 -7.61 8.94 -9.77
C PRO A 144 -8.52 8.28 -10.81
N LYS A 145 -8.02 7.30 -11.57
CA LYS A 145 -8.72 6.64 -12.68
C LYS A 145 -8.56 5.13 -12.62
N TRP A 146 -9.61 4.38 -12.93
CA TRP A 146 -9.58 2.91 -12.93
C TRP A 146 -8.55 2.34 -13.91
N GLU A 147 -8.20 3.06 -14.98
CA GLU A 147 -7.16 2.67 -15.94
C GLU A 147 -5.80 2.49 -15.26
N LEU A 148 -5.45 3.35 -14.29
CA LEU A 148 -4.22 3.21 -13.52
C LEU A 148 -4.25 1.97 -12.62
N ALA A 149 -5.41 1.64 -12.04
CA ALA A 149 -5.58 0.38 -11.32
C ALA A 149 -5.37 -0.83 -12.25
N LYS A 150 -5.87 -0.73 -13.50
CA LYS A 150 -5.67 -1.76 -14.53
C LYS A 150 -4.20 -1.91 -14.90
N GLU A 151 -3.47 -0.82 -15.12
CA GLU A 151 -2.04 -0.85 -15.40
C GLU A 151 -1.25 -1.56 -14.29
N LEU A 152 -1.53 -1.23 -13.02
CA LEU A 152 -0.93 -1.92 -11.88
C LEU A 152 -1.27 -3.41 -11.86
N LEU A 153 -2.52 -3.75 -12.08
CA LEU A 153 -3.02 -5.12 -12.08
C LEU A 153 -2.34 -5.93 -13.19
N ASP A 154 -2.36 -5.43 -14.43
CA ASP A 154 -1.74 -6.08 -15.58
C ASP A 154 -0.23 -6.27 -15.36
N TYR A 155 0.44 -5.24 -14.82
CA TYR A 155 1.86 -5.34 -14.50
C TYR A 155 2.12 -6.45 -13.48
N VAL A 156 1.42 -6.46 -12.34
CA VAL A 156 1.65 -7.47 -11.30
C VAL A 156 1.33 -8.87 -11.79
N GLU A 157 0.24 -9.06 -12.54
CA GLU A 157 -0.17 -10.37 -13.05
C GLU A 157 0.78 -10.91 -14.13
N SER A 158 1.43 -10.04 -14.90
CA SER A 158 2.43 -10.43 -15.89
C SER A 158 3.73 -10.97 -15.28
N GLN A 159 3.97 -10.73 -13.99
CA GLN A 159 5.24 -11.09 -13.36
C GLN A 159 5.34 -12.60 -13.09
N ASN A 160 6.51 -13.17 -13.37
CA ASN A 160 6.81 -14.57 -13.05
C ASN A 160 7.11 -14.79 -11.55
N ARG A 161 7.43 -13.73 -10.82
CA ARG A 161 7.76 -13.77 -9.38
C ARG A 161 7.07 -12.61 -8.67
N PHE A 162 6.44 -12.90 -7.56
CA PHE A 162 5.79 -11.87 -6.74
C PHE A 162 6.70 -11.41 -5.61
N ARG A 163 6.61 -10.13 -5.30
CA ARG A 163 7.20 -9.47 -4.14
C ARG A 163 6.10 -8.84 -3.30
N ALA A 164 6.45 -8.22 -2.18
CA ALA A 164 5.53 -7.36 -1.46
C ALA A 164 4.92 -6.31 -2.39
N ILE A 165 3.65 -5.99 -2.20
CA ILE A 165 2.86 -5.17 -3.13
C ILE A 165 3.48 -3.79 -3.37
N ASP A 166 4.02 -3.16 -2.33
CA ASP A 166 4.73 -1.88 -2.41
C ASP A 166 5.92 -1.93 -3.38
N ILE A 167 6.71 -3.02 -3.32
CA ILE A 167 7.83 -3.25 -4.25
C ILE A 167 7.32 -3.49 -5.68
N MET A 168 6.18 -4.17 -5.82
CA MET A 168 5.60 -4.41 -7.14
C MET A 168 5.13 -3.10 -7.77
N MET A 169 4.39 -2.28 -7.02
CA MET A 169 3.93 -0.97 -7.48
C MET A 169 5.08 -0.09 -7.97
N THR A 170 6.16 0.01 -7.18
CA THR A 170 7.32 0.86 -7.55
C THR A 170 8.08 0.41 -8.81
N LYS A 171 7.76 -0.73 -9.36
CA LYS A 171 8.37 -1.28 -10.58
C LYS A 171 7.46 -1.20 -11.79
N SER A 172 6.21 -0.82 -11.62
CA SER A 172 5.33 -0.52 -12.75
C SER A 172 5.80 0.75 -13.47
N GLU A 173 5.31 0.96 -14.68
CA GLU A 173 5.61 2.16 -15.47
C GLU A 173 4.71 3.35 -15.12
N SER A 174 3.77 3.16 -14.19
CA SER A 174 2.86 4.21 -13.75
C SER A 174 3.62 5.37 -13.12
N LYS A 175 3.08 6.59 -13.26
CA LYS A 175 3.60 7.76 -12.55
C LYS A 175 3.17 7.69 -11.08
N PHE A 176 4.10 8.05 -10.20
CA PHE A 176 3.84 8.12 -8.78
C PHE A 176 4.16 9.51 -8.24
N TYR A 177 3.29 9.97 -7.37
CA TYR A 177 3.41 11.22 -6.63
C TYR A 177 3.41 10.97 -5.12
N ILE A 178 3.93 11.92 -4.38
CA ILE A 178 3.75 11.98 -2.92
C ILE A 178 3.12 13.31 -2.53
N SER A 179 2.29 13.27 -1.50
CA SER A 179 1.86 14.47 -0.77
C SER A 179 2.83 14.74 0.37
N TYR A 180 3.31 15.95 0.51
CA TYR A 180 4.12 16.38 1.64
C TYR A 180 3.49 17.63 2.30
N PRO A 181 3.35 17.66 3.61
CA PRO A 181 3.49 16.53 4.52
C PRO A 181 2.47 15.41 4.25
N ALA A 182 2.68 14.22 4.85
CA ALA A 182 1.81 13.08 4.65
C ALA A 182 0.44 13.30 5.31
N SER A 183 -0.64 12.88 4.66
CA SER A 183 -2.00 12.94 5.25
C SER A 183 -2.28 11.79 6.21
N PHE A 184 -1.51 10.70 6.11
CA PHE A 184 -1.69 9.50 6.93
C PHE A 184 -0.35 9.02 7.48
N GLU A 185 -0.40 8.51 8.71
CA GLU A 185 0.72 7.84 9.37
C GLU A 185 0.35 6.40 9.76
N GLU A 186 1.37 5.55 9.98
CA GLU A 186 1.17 4.18 10.47
C GLU A 186 0.81 4.23 11.96
N ARG A 187 -0.30 3.60 12.34
CA ARG A 187 -0.59 3.32 13.75
C ARG A 187 0.50 2.41 14.30
N GLY A 188 1.07 2.75 15.43
CA GLY A 188 2.15 1.96 16.05
C GLY A 188 1.74 0.58 16.60
N ASP A 189 0.62 0.02 16.15
CA ASP A 189 0.10 -1.28 16.55
C ASP A 189 0.89 -2.43 15.94
N ALA A 190 0.72 -3.64 16.50
CA ALA A 190 1.33 -4.84 15.93
C ALA A 190 0.71 -5.13 14.56
N SER A 191 1.50 -4.97 13.50
CA SER A 191 1.10 -5.37 12.14
C SER A 191 0.90 -6.89 12.07
N LEU A 192 -0.10 -7.36 11.31
CA LEU A 192 -0.27 -8.79 10.99
C LEU A 192 0.93 -9.36 10.24
N ILE A 193 1.71 -8.50 9.58
CA ILE A 193 2.94 -8.87 8.88
C ILE A 193 4.14 -8.94 9.82
N ARG A 194 4.09 -8.27 10.98
CA ARG A 194 5.19 -8.20 11.94
C ARG A 194 4.75 -8.74 13.29
N SER A 195 5.33 -9.85 13.68
CA SER A 195 5.07 -10.48 14.98
C SER A 195 5.62 -9.69 16.19
N THR A 196 6.33 -8.60 15.96
CA THR A 196 6.96 -7.81 17.02
C THR A 196 6.56 -6.34 16.93
N LYS A 197 6.12 -5.77 18.08
CA LYS A 197 5.99 -4.32 18.32
C LYS A 197 7.37 -3.63 18.29
N LYS A 198 8.11 -3.72 17.22
CA LYS A 198 9.27 -2.85 17.06
C LYS A 198 8.74 -1.48 16.65
N LYS A 199 8.77 -0.51 17.59
CA LYS A 199 8.77 0.91 17.18
C LYS A 199 9.79 1.03 16.06
N ARG A 200 9.35 1.40 14.86
CA ARG A 200 10.29 1.81 13.83
C ARG A 200 11.13 2.91 14.45
N SER A 201 12.45 2.73 14.45
CA SER A 201 13.33 3.81 14.86
C SER A 201 13.07 5.01 13.95
N ASP A 202 13.12 6.24 14.48
CA ASP A 202 12.93 7.51 13.75
C ASP A 202 13.74 7.64 12.45
N LYS A 203 14.63 6.70 12.19
CA LYS A 203 15.43 6.57 10.97
C LYS A 203 14.62 6.20 9.71
N TYR A 204 13.39 5.74 9.83
CA TYR A 204 12.59 5.21 8.72
C TYR A 204 11.37 6.05 8.34
N TYR A 205 11.07 7.09 9.12
CA TYR A 205 9.98 8.01 8.80
C TYR A 205 10.52 9.15 7.95
N CYS A 206 10.12 9.16 6.71
CA CYS A 206 10.74 10.04 5.73
C CYS A 206 9.92 11.24 5.35
N TRP A 207 8.73 11.40 5.89
CA TRP A 207 8.05 12.66 5.77
C TRP A 207 7.14 12.94 6.96
N ILE A 208 7.83 13.34 8.00
CA ILE A 208 7.24 14.08 9.11
C ILE A 208 7.75 15.50 9.01
#